data_41f23bdc12d81c50f5b1e3760a47f463
#
_entry.id   41f23bdc12d81c50f5b1e3760a47f463
#
_cell.length_a   1.000
_cell.length_b   1.000
_cell.length_c   1.000
_cell.angle_alpha   90.00
_cell.angle_beta   90.00
_cell.angle_gamma   90.00
#
_symmetry.space_group_name_H-M   'P 1'
#
loop_
_entity.id
_entity.type
_entity.pdbx_description
1 polymer ?
#
loop_
_entity_poly.entity_id
_entity_poly.type
_entity_poly.pdbx_seq_one_letter_code
_entity_poly.pdbx_strand_id
1 'polypeptide(L)'
;DTIYMAKNRDSTVGRRNDILHLLAENGEVFVTDLSKKFKVSEVTIRNDLDQLEQKNTLIRARGGAIKFETRMAYDQRVVDKSKIHFKEKALIGKEAARHVKESDIIIIDSGSTTSQMVGNFIDFQDLTVITNALDIANQLISKPNINVIIPGGYLRKNSISMVGPMAEKALRNFNVDKVFLGVDGIDTRHGLYTPNVEE
;
A
#
# COMPACT_ATOMS: atom_id res chain seq x y z
N ASP A 1 -25.58 40.19 -1.72
CA ASP A 1 -25.23 38.76 -1.62
C ASP A 1 -23.79 38.49 -1.16
N THR A 2 -22.86 39.41 -1.38
CA THR A 2 -21.43 39.25 -1.00
C THR A 2 -21.20 39.32 0.52
N ILE A 3 -22.04 40.01 1.26
CA ILE A 3 -21.93 40.16 2.73
C ILE A 3 -22.40 38.88 3.48
N TYR A 4 -23.33 38.15 2.90
CA TYR A 4 -23.85 36.90 3.51
C TYR A 4 -22.85 35.74 3.38
N MET A 5 -22.02 35.72 2.33
CA MET A 5 -20.96 34.75 2.17
C MET A 5 -19.75 34.95 3.07
N ALA A 6 -19.42 36.20 3.44
CA ALA A 6 -18.30 36.51 4.32
C ALA A 6 -18.55 36.09 5.79
N LYS A 7 -19.80 36.17 6.26
CA LYS A 7 -20.17 35.87 7.65
C LYS A 7 -20.20 34.39 8.00
N ASN A 8 -20.20 33.50 7.00
CA ASN A 8 -20.24 32.06 7.20
C ASN A 8 -18.83 31.39 7.24
N ARG A 9 -17.78 32.13 6.83
CA ARG A 9 -16.39 31.61 6.84
C ARG A 9 -15.78 31.52 8.24
N ASP A 10 -16.21 32.38 9.18
CA ASP A 10 -15.72 32.37 10.57
C ASP A 10 -16.48 31.38 11.48
N SER A 11 -17.52 30.75 10.98
CA SER A 11 -18.26 29.74 11.73
C SER A 11 -17.51 28.38 11.71
N THR A 12 -17.67 27.59 12.76
CA THR A 12 -17.11 26.24 12.85
C THR A 12 -17.49 25.38 11.63
N VAL A 13 -18.70 25.53 11.11
CA VAL A 13 -19.20 24.82 9.93
C VAL A 13 -18.49 25.29 8.66
N GLY A 14 -18.34 26.61 8.47
CA GLY A 14 -17.62 27.18 7.33
C GLY A 14 -16.16 26.74 7.32
N ARG A 15 -15.49 26.82 8.47
CA ARG A 15 -14.09 26.38 8.60
C ARG A 15 -13.92 24.89 8.27
N ARG A 16 -14.81 24.01 8.71
CA ARG A 16 -14.76 22.58 8.39
C ARG A 16 -14.96 22.32 6.91
N ASN A 17 -15.84 23.05 6.24
CA ASN A 17 -16.00 22.94 4.79
C ASN A 17 -14.73 23.41 4.05
N ASP A 18 -14.13 24.53 4.47
CA ASP A 18 -12.88 25.00 3.88
C ASP A 18 -11.72 24.01 4.09
N ILE A 19 -11.66 23.35 5.26
CA ILE A 19 -10.70 22.25 5.52
C ILE A 19 -10.90 21.11 4.51
N LEU A 20 -12.14 20.69 4.26
CA LEU A 20 -12.45 19.64 3.28
C LEU A 20 -12.09 20.05 1.85
N HIS A 21 -12.29 21.30 1.47
CA HIS A 21 -11.85 21.82 0.17
C HIS A 21 -10.33 21.79 0.03
N LEU A 22 -9.59 22.27 1.04
CA LEU A 22 -8.12 22.20 1.03
C LEU A 22 -7.61 20.76 0.96
N LEU A 23 -8.28 19.87 1.67
CA LEU A 23 -7.96 18.46 1.67
C LEU A 23 -8.23 17.82 0.29
N ALA A 24 -9.32 18.25 -0.38
CA ALA A 24 -9.64 17.78 -1.73
C ALA A 24 -8.61 18.23 -2.78
N GLU A 25 -8.08 19.46 -2.63
CA GLU A 25 -7.09 20.04 -3.53
C GLU A 25 -5.68 19.48 -3.30
N ASN A 26 -5.26 19.33 -2.03
CA ASN A 26 -3.88 19.02 -1.68
C ASN A 26 -3.65 17.55 -1.30
N GLY A 27 -4.71 16.75 -1.10
CA GLY A 27 -4.62 15.37 -0.62
C GLY A 27 -4.36 15.22 0.88
N GLU A 28 -3.67 16.20 1.49
CA GLU A 28 -3.36 16.25 2.93
C GLU A 28 -3.42 17.67 3.47
N VAL A 29 -3.59 17.80 4.79
CA VAL A 29 -3.57 19.09 5.50
C VAL A 29 -2.88 18.92 6.85
N PHE A 30 -2.13 19.94 7.29
CA PHE A 30 -1.43 19.95 8.57
C PHE A 30 -2.09 20.89 9.59
N VAL A 31 -2.14 20.45 10.85
CA VAL A 31 -2.74 21.22 11.97
C VAL A 31 -2.08 22.59 12.10
N THR A 32 -0.77 22.67 11.99
CA THR A 32 0.00 23.92 12.10
C THR A 32 -0.36 24.92 11.01
N ASP A 33 -0.57 24.47 9.78
CA ASP A 33 -0.90 25.34 8.64
C ASP A 33 -2.35 25.80 8.69
N LEU A 34 -3.26 24.88 9.04
CA LEU A 34 -4.67 25.22 9.26
C LEU A 34 -4.84 26.20 10.41
N SER A 35 -4.12 26.04 11.53
CA SER A 35 -4.13 26.94 12.68
C SER A 35 -3.75 28.37 12.27
N LYS A 36 -2.66 28.51 11.50
CA LYS A 36 -2.21 29.82 10.96
C LYS A 36 -3.24 30.39 9.97
N LYS A 37 -3.73 29.59 9.05
CA LYS A 37 -4.68 30.00 8.00
C LYS A 37 -6.00 30.51 8.58
N PHE A 38 -6.56 29.77 9.53
CA PHE A 38 -7.85 30.11 10.15
C PHE A 38 -7.73 30.95 11.40
N LYS A 39 -6.52 31.28 11.85
CA LYS A 39 -6.24 32.09 13.06
C LYS A 39 -6.93 31.57 14.33
N VAL A 40 -6.94 30.24 14.48
CA VAL A 40 -7.47 29.55 15.66
C VAL A 40 -6.39 28.64 16.26
N SER A 41 -6.57 28.19 17.50
CA SER A 41 -5.61 27.33 18.16
C SER A 41 -5.50 25.96 17.46
N GLU A 42 -4.34 25.32 17.56
CA GLU A 42 -4.16 23.95 17.07
C GLU A 42 -5.14 22.97 17.72
N VAL A 43 -5.52 23.21 18.99
CA VAL A 43 -6.53 22.39 19.67
C VAL A 43 -7.88 22.49 18.97
N THR A 44 -8.26 23.69 18.53
CA THR A 44 -9.50 23.92 17.77
C THR A 44 -9.47 23.14 16.45
N ILE A 45 -8.33 23.20 15.72
CA ILE A 45 -8.17 22.44 14.47
C ILE A 45 -8.22 20.94 14.73
N ARG A 46 -7.54 20.42 15.76
CA ARG A 46 -7.61 18.98 16.10
C ARG A 46 -9.06 18.56 16.35
N ASN A 47 -9.83 19.32 17.12
CA ASN A 47 -11.25 19.04 17.36
C ASN A 47 -12.07 19.07 16.06
N ASP A 48 -11.80 20.02 15.15
CA ASP A 48 -12.48 20.06 13.86
C ASP A 48 -12.16 18.82 13.00
N LEU A 49 -10.90 18.42 12.94
CA LEU A 49 -10.48 17.23 12.21
C LEU A 49 -11.07 15.96 12.84
N ASP A 50 -11.12 15.84 14.16
CA ASP A 50 -11.72 14.70 14.86
C ASP A 50 -13.22 14.57 14.56
N GLN A 51 -13.94 15.70 14.52
CA GLN A 51 -15.36 15.72 14.13
C GLN A 51 -15.59 15.35 12.65
N LEU A 52 -14.66 15.71 11.77
CA LEU A 52 -14.71 15.33 10.36
C LEU A 52 -14.38 13.86 10.16
N GLU A 53 -13.44 13.31 10.93
CA GLU A 53 -13.12 11.88 10.95
C GLU A 53 -14.31 11.04 11.43
N GLN A 54 -15.00 11.44 12.50
CA GLN A 54 -16.22 10.77 12.98
C GLN A 54 -17.33 10.70 11.92
N LYS A 55 -17.31 11.63 10.95
CA LYS A 55 -18.24 11.64 9.81
C LYS A 55 -17.68 10.87 8.59
N ASN A 56 -16.58 10.19 8.73
CA ASN A 56 -15.88 9.47 7.65
C ASN A 56 -15.54 10.35 6.43
N THR A 57 -15.28 11.65 6.63
CA THR A 57 -14.95 12.58 5.54
C THR A 57 -13.46 12.77 5.34
N LEU A 58 -12.65 12.39 6.31
CA LEU A 58 -11.18 12.40 6.27
C LEU A 58 -10.63 11.36 7.24
N ILE A 59 -9.30 11.19 7.21
CA ILE A 59 -8.56 10.30 8.11
C ILE A 59 -7.52 11.12 8.86
N ARG A 60 -7.45 10.95 10.18
CA ARG A 60 -6.41 11.55 11.00
C ARG A 60 -5.04 10.95 10.67
N ALA A 61 -4.07 11.83 10.50
CA ALA A 61 -2.66 11.48 10.32
C ALA A 61 -1.81 12.21 11.36
N ARG A 62 -0.55 11.82 11.54
CA ARG A 62 0.34 12.46 12.52
C ARG A 62 0.57 13.93 12.15
N GLY A 63 0.01 14.82 12.98
CA GLY A 63 0.09 16.26 12.77
C GLY A 63 -0.93 16.87 11.81
N GLY A 64 -1.89 16.09 11.29
CA GLY A 64 -2.85 16.59 10.31
C GLY A 64 -3.97 15.62 9.97
N ALA A 65 -4.40 15.66 8.72
CA ALA A 65 -5.38 14.75 8.14
C ALA A 65 -5.10 14.53 6.64
N ILE A 66 -5.53 13.40 6.14
CA ILE A 66 -5.48 13.02 4.73
C ILE A 66 -6.89 12.77 4.19
N LYS A 67 -7.06 12.91 2.89
CA LYS A 67 -8.35 12.69 2.21
C LYS A 67 -8.84 11.27 2.43
N PHE A 68 -10.14 11.10 2.72
CA PHE A 68 -10.73 9.76 2.93
C PHE A 68 -10.55 8.86 1.69
N GLU A 69 -10.65 9.41 0.49
CA GLU A 69 -10.40 8.68 -0.76
C GLU A 69 -8.94 8.22 -0.91
N THR A 70 -7.99 8.87 -0.22
CA THR A 70 -6.59 8.44 -0.21
C THR A 70 -6.46 7.07 0.48
N ARG A 71 -7.35 6.72 1.43
CA ARG A 71 -7.38 5.38 2.03
C ARG A 71 -7.86 4.31 1.02
N MET A 72 -8.81 4.65 0.13
CA MET A 72 -9.17 3.76 -0.99
C MET A 72 -8.09 3.75 -2.09
N ALA A 73 -7.31 4.84 -2.23
CA ALA A 73 -6.14 4.89 -3.10
C ALA A 73 -4.95 4.06 -2.56
N TYR A 74 -4.88 3.81 -1.24
CA TYR A 74 -3.86 2.92 -0.65
C TYR A 74 -4.07 1.45 -1.03
N ASP A 75 -5.29 1.05 -1.35
CA ASP A 75 -5.58 -0.27 -1.90
C ASP A 75 -5.63 -0.26 -3.44
N GLN A 76 -4.66 0.42 -4.05
CA GLN A 76 -4.52 0.47 -5.49
C GLN A 76 -4.26 -0.93 -6.03
N ARG A 77 -4.91 -1.23 -7.19
CA ARG A 77 -4.68 -2.49 -7.88
C ARG A 77 -3.20 -2.61 -8.25
N VAL A 78 -2.65 -3.80 -8.09
CA VAL A 78 -1.24 -4.10 -8.42
C VAL A 78 -0.89 -3.68 -9.84
N VAL A 79 -1.83 -3.80 -10.78
CA VAL A 79 -1.69 -3.36 -12.18
C VAL A 79 -1.47 -1.85 -12.30
N ASP A 80 -2.11 -1.05 -11.46
CA ASP A 80 -1.91 0.41 -11.48
C ASP A 80 -0.62 0.79 -10.74
N LYS A 81 -0.33 0.13 -9.61
CA LYS A 81 0.96 0.26 -8.91
C LYS A 81 2.15 -0.10 -9.81
N SER A 82 2.02 -1.05 -10.73
CA SER A 82 3.12 -1.47 -11.61
C SER A 82 3.60 -0.37 -12.57
N LYS A 83 2.76 0.60 -12.89
CA LYS A 83 3.08 1.73 -13.77
C LYS A 83 3.85 2.85 -13.06
N ILE A 84 3.72 2.91 -11.73
CA ILE A 84 4.33 3.95 -10.89
C ILE A 84 5.72 3.48 -10.48
N HIS A 85 6.73 4.34 -10.63
CA HIS A 85 8.12 4.04 -10.26
C HIS A 85 8.66 2.75 -10.91
N PHE A 86 8.30 2.51 -12.17
CA PHE A 86 8.66 1.27 -12.87
C PHE A 86 10.17 1.03 -12.92
N LYS A 87 10.98 2.09 -13.16
CA LYS A 87 12.44 1.98 -13.26
C LYS A 87 13.06 1.57 -11.93
N GLU A 88 12.61 2.17 -10.85
CA GLU A 88 13.08 1.87 -9.49
C GLU A 88 12.71 0.44 -9.09
N LYS A 89 11.48 0.03 -9.38
CA LYS A 89 11.02 -1.34 -9.13
C LYS A 89 11.79 -2.38 -9.93
N ALA A 90 12.10 -2.09 -11.19
CA ALA A 90 12.92 -2.96 -12.02
C ALA A 90 14.34 -3.12 -11.45
N LEU A 91 14.95 -2.03 -10.95
CA LEU A 91 16.26 -2.07 -10.28
C LEU A 91 16.20 -2.89 -8.99
N ILE A 92 15.17 -2.67 -8.16
CA ILE A 92 14.96 -3.44 -6.92
C ILE A 92 14.77 -4.92 -7.25
N GLY A 93 13.90 -5.26 -8.22
CA GLY A 93 13.67 -6.64 -8.62
C GLY A 93 14.92 -7.32 -9.17
N LYS A 94 15.72 -6.60 -9.94
CA LYS A 94 17.02 -7.09 -10.44
C LYS A 94 17.99 -7.39 -9.28
N GLU A 95 18.10 -6.47 -8.32
CA GLU A 95 18.98 -6.68 -7.18
C GLU A 95 18.48 -7.79 -6.27
N ALA A 96 17.18 -7.85 -5.99
CA ALA A 96 16.58 -8.93 -5.22
C ALA A 96 16.82 -10.31 -5.84
N ALA A 97 16.72 -10.43 -7.17
CA ALA A 97 16.99 -11.70 -7.87
C ALA A 97 18.44 -12.16 -7.71
N ARG A 98 19.42 -11.29 -7.52
CA ARG A 98 20.84 -11.64 -7.28
C ARG A 98 21.07 -12.36 -5.94
N HIS A 99 20.14 -12.22 -5.01
CA HIS A 99 20.19 -12.91 -3.74
C HIS A 99 19.64 -14.34 -3.79
N VAL A 100 19.02 -14.73 -4.90
CA VAL A 100 18.51 -16.10 -5.13
C VAL A 100 19.65 -16.98 -5.64
N LYS A 101 19.75 -18.19 -5.10
CA LYS A 101 20.77 -19.18 -5.46
C LYS A 101 20.11 -20.42 -6.05
N GLU A 102 20.93 -21.22 -6.74
CA GLU A 102 20.52 -22.54 -7.21
C GLU A 102 20.04 -23.41 -6.05
N SER A 103 19.01 -24.19 -6.26
CA SER A 103 18.34 -25.07 -5.27
C SER A 103 17.67 -24.34 -4.08
N ASP A 104 17.57 -22.99 -4.10
CA ASP A 104 16.81 -22.28 -3.07
C ASP A 104 15.31 -22.64 -3.15
N ILE A 105 14.67 -22.67 -2.00
CA ILE A 105 13.22 -22.62 -1.85
C ILE A 105 12.87 -21.23 -1.35
N ILE A 106 12.16 -20.45 -2.17
CA ILE A 106 11.87 -19.05 -1.84
C ILE A 106 10.39 -18.75 -1.83
N ILE A 107 9.98 -17.79 -0.99
CA ILE A 107 8.66 -17.17 -1.09
C ILE A 107 8.81 -15.82 -1.79
N ILE A 108 7.96 -15.58 -2.79
CA ILE A 108 7.79 -14.27 -3.41
C ILE A 108 6.33 -13.85 -3.18
N ASP A 109 6.16 -12.81 -2.36
CA ASP A 109 4.87 -12.23 -2.07
C ASP A 109 4.34 -11.40 -3.24
N SER A 110 3.02 -11.18 -3.24
CA SER A 110 2.34 -10.33 -4.21
C SER A 110 2.86 -8.88 -4.17
N GLY A 111 3.04 -8.29 -5.33
CA GLY A 111 3.43 -6.89 -5.42
C GLY A 111 4.04 -6.50 -6.74
N SER A 112 3.84 -5.24 -7.12
CA SER A 112 4.37 -4.69 -8.37
C SER A 112 5.90 -4.54 -8.37
N THR A 113 6.55 -4.62 -7.22
CA THR A 113 8.01 -4.61 -7.07
C THR A 113 8.57 -6.02 -7.09
N THR A 114 7.98 -6.93 -6.32
CA THR A 114 8.38 -8.34 -6.23
C THR A 114 8.23 -9.06 -7.57
N SER A 115 7.20 -8.74 -8.35
CA SER A 115 6.99 -9.30 -9.70
C SER A 115 8.12 -8.96 -10.68
N GLN A 116 8.87 -7.88 -10.46
CA GLN A 116 10.04 -7.53 -11.31
C GLN A 116 11.24 -8.48 -11.12
N MET A 117 11.23 -9.34 -10.10
CA MET A 117 12.28 -10.33 -9.89
C MET A 117 12.27 -11.40 -10.97
N VAL A 118 11.07 -11.84 -11.39
CA VAL A 118 10.87 -13.01 -12.26
C VAL A 118 11.58 -12.87 -13.60
N GLY A 119 11.60 -11.67 -14.17
CA GLY A 119 12.32 -11.37 -15.42
C GLY A 119 13.83 -11.59 -15.32
N ASN A 120 14.38 -11.58 -14.10
CA ASN A 120 15.81 -11.74 -13.84
C ASN A 120 16.20 -13.17 -13.42
N PHE A 121 15.25 -14.10 -13.35
CA PHE A 121 15.55 -15.51 -13.11
C PHE A 121 16.03 -16.17 -14.40
N ILE A 122 17.33 -16.08 -14.64
CA ILE A 122 17.99 -16.58 -15.83
C ILE A 122 18.83 -17.79 -15.41
N ASP A 123 18.76 -18.87 -16.22
CA ASP A 123 19.61 -20.07 -16.13
C ASP A 123 19.51 -20.91 -14.85
N PHE A 124 18.49 -20.70 -14.00
CA PHE A 124 18.22 -21.63 -12.89
C PHE A 124 17.84 -23.02 -13.44
N GLN A 125 18.45 -24.05 -12.85
CA GLN A 125 18.16 -25.46 -13.17
C GLN A 125 17.32 -26.13 -12.08
N ASP A 126 17.37 -25.63 -10.85
CA ASP A 126 16.63 -26.13 -9.72
C ASP A 126 16.31 -24.97 -8.78
N LEU A 127 15.16 -24.38 -8.93
CA LEU A 127 14.62 -23.32 -8.06
C LEU A 127 13.17 -23.62 -7.73
N THR A 128 12.80 -23.53 -6.48
CA THR A 128 11.39 -23.64 -6.07
C THR A 128 10.88 -22.28 -5.61
N VAL A 129 9.84 -21.77 -6.26
CA VAL A 129 9.18 -20.53 -5.94
C VAL A 129 7.78 -20.82 -5.38
N ILE A 130 7.54 -20.41 -4.17
CA ILE A 130 6.22 -20.40 -3.53
C ILE A 130 5.71 -18.97 -3.66
N THR A 131 4.54 -18.78 -4.24
CA THR A 131 3.95 -17.43 -4.38
C THR A 131 2.44 -17.49 -4.23
N ASN A 132 1.92 -16.53 -3.46
CA ASN A 132 0.48 -16.27 -3.39
C ASN A 132 -0.02 -15.42 -4.57
N ALA A 133 0.87 -14.87 -5.40
CA ALA A 133 0.57 -13.96 -6.50
C ALA A 133 0.36 -14.74 -7.82
N LEU A 134 -0.85 -14.65 -8.39
CA LEU A 134 -1.18 -15.33 -9.63
C LEU A 134 -0.46 -14.75 -10.85
N ASP A 135 -0.17 -13.45 -10.85
CA ASP A 135 0.60 -12.80 -11.91
C ASP A 135 2.07 -13.23 -11.91
N ILE A 136 2.68 -13.43 -10.74
CA ILE A 136 4.02 -13.98 -10.59
C ILE A 136 4.03 -15.44 -11.03
N ALA A 137 3.09 -16.25 -10.56
CA ALA A 137 2.97 -17.65 -10.97
C ALA A 137 2.82 -17.78 -12.50
N ASN A 138 1.98 -16.95 -13.12
CA ASN A 138 1.80 -16.93 -14.57
C ASN A 138 3.09 -16.58 -15.33
N GLN A 139 3.88 -15.63 -14.85
CA GLN A 139 5.19 -15.31 -15.46
C GLN A 139 6.17 -16.49 -15.38
N LEU A 140 6.12 -17.26 -14.30
CA LEU A 140 7.00 -18.41 -14.07
C LEU A 140 6.65 -19.63 -14.93
N ILE A 141 5.44 -19.73 -15.48
CA ILE A 141 5.02 -20.84 -16.37
C ILE A 141 5.99 -21.00 -17.56
N SER A 142 6.54 -19.91 -18.06
CA SER A 142 7.50 -19.95 -19.19
C SER A 142 8.90 -20.41 -18.80
N LYS A 143 9.17 -20.71 -17.54
CA LYS A 143 10.49 -21.09 -17.00
C LYS A 143 10.48 -22.56 -16.55
N PRO A 144 10.84 -23.51 -17.43
CA PRO A 144 10.60 -24.94 -17.22
C PRO A 144 11.37 -25.57 -16.05
N ASN A 145 12.46 -24.95 -15.64
CA ASN A 145 13.33 -25.45 -14.56
C ASN A 145 13.02 -24.79 -13.19
N ILE A 146 11.92 -24.04 -13.09
CA ILE A 146 11.47 -23.46 -11.85
C ILE A 146 10.19 -24.14 -11.39
N ASN A 147 10.25 -24.77 -10.23
CA ASN A 147 9.07 -25.36 -9.59
C ASN A 147 8.23 -24.23 -8.97
N VAL A 148 6.93 -24.21 -9.27
CA VAL A 148 6.02 -23.18 -8.77
C VAL A 148 4.96 -23.79 -7.87
N ILE A 149 4.84 -23.28 -6.66
CA ILE A 149 3.83 -23.69 -5.69
C ILE A 149 2.93 -22.50 -5.38
N ILE A 150 1.61 -22.70 -5.52
CA ILE A 150 0.59 -21.72 -5.14
C ILE A 150 -0.09 -22.26 -3.87
N PRO A 151 -0.09 -21.53 -2.75
CA PRO A 151 -0.63 -22.02 -1.47
C PRO A 151 -2.15 -22.20 -1.47
N GLY A 152 -2.84 -21.66 -2.49
CA GLY A 152 -4.30 -21.61 -2.52
C GLY A 152 -4.85 -20.51 -1.62
N GLY A 153 -6.19 -20.47 -1.46
CA GLY A 153 -6.85 -19.47 -0.63
C GLY A 153 -7.96 -18.72 -1.37
N TYR A 154 -8.32 -17.56 -0.87
CA TYR A 154 -9.30 -16.66 -1.47
C TYR A 154 -8.59 -15.65 -2.39
N LEU A 155 -9.11 -15.46 -3.60
CA LEU A 155 -8.53 -14.51 -4.56
C LEU A 155 -8.91 -13.07 -4.23
N ARG A 156 -7.92 -12.28 -3.85
CA ARG A 156 -8.04 -10.84 -3.71
C ARG A 156 -7.72 -10.15 -5.04
N LYS A 157 -8.73 -9.54 -5.64
CA LYS A 157 -8.65 -9.00 -7.01
C LYS A 157 -7.68 -7.81 -7.15
N ASN A 158 -7.53 -6.98 -6.11
CA ASN A 158 -6.68 -5.79 -6.17
C ASN A 158 -5.19 -6.13 -6.25
N SER A 159 -4.76 -7.13 -5.49
CA SER A 159 -3.38 -7.63 -5.49
C SER A 159 -3.17 -8.81 -6.44
N ILE A 160 -4.23 -9.39 -7.00
CA ILE A 160 -4.20 -10.62 -7.81
C ILE A 160 -3.51 -11.75 -7.04
N SER A 161 -3.80 -11.84 -5.75
CA SER A 161 -3.14 -12.77 -4.82
C SER A 161 -4.12 -13.63 -4.06
N MET A 162 -3.65 -14.78 -3.62
CA MET A 162 -4.36 -15.70 -2.76
C MET A 162 -4.12 -15.32 -1.30
N VAL A 163 -5.19 -15.08 -0.53
CA VAL A 163 -5.15 -14.63 0.87
C VAL A 163 -6.05 -15.49 1.76
N GLY A 164 -6.00 -15.22 3.06
CA GLY A 164 -6.86 -15.81 4.07
C GLY A 164 -6.31 -17.10 4.70
N PRO A 165 -7.08 -17.71 5.63
CA PRO A 165 -6.59 -18.79 6.49
C PRO A 165 -6.06 -20.03 5.74
N MET A 166 -6.55 -20.30 4.54
CA MET A 166 -6.04 -21.41 3.73
C MET A 166 -4.63 -21.13 3.22
N ALA A 167 -4.37 -19.92 2.71
CA ALA A 167 -3.06 -19.48 2.26
C ALA A 167 -2.07 -19.48 3.43
N GLU A 168 -2.43 -18.88 4.56
CA GLU A 168 -1.62 -18.85 5.76
C GLU A 168 -1.26 -20.26 6.26
N LYS A 169 -2.25 -21.15 6.37
CA LYS A 169 -2.02 -22.52 6.81
C LYS A 169 -1.10 -23.28 5.86
N ALA A 170 -1.25 -23.08 4.54
CA ALA A 170 -0.39 -23.71 3.56
C ALA A 170 1.06 -23.22 3.68
N LEU A 171 1.25 -21.90 3.78
CA LEU A 171 2.58 -21.28 3.92
C LEU A 171 3.34 -21.76 5.16
N ARG A 172 2.64 -22.01 6.28
CA ARG A 172 3.26 -22.54 7.52
C ARG A 172 3.90 -23.94 7.37
N ASN A 173 3.55 -24.68 6.33
CA ASN A 173 4.10 -26.02 6.09
C ASN A 173 5.43 -26.02 5.31
N PHE A 174 5.91 -24.86 4.87
CA PHE A 174 7.14 -24.77 4.10
C PHE A 174 8.28 -24.21 4.97
N ASN A 175 9.43 -24.85 4.87
CA ASN A 175 10.70 -24.28 5.32
C ASN A 175 11.37 -23.68 4.07
N VAL A 176 11.68 -22.41 4.12
CA VAL A 176 12.19 -21.65 2.99
C VAL A 176 13.53 -20.97 3.32
N ASP A 177 14.36 -20.81 2.31
CA ASP A 177 15.65 -20.15 2.46
C ASP A 177 15.52 -18.62 2.51
N LYS A 178 14.56 -18.07 1.74
CA LYS A 178 14.35 -16.62 1.64
C LYS A 178 12.90 -16.27 1.41
N VAL A 179 12.52 -15.09 1.89
CA VAL A 179 11.21 -14.48 1.67
C VAL A 179 11.42 -13.07 1.10
N PHE A 180 10.75 -12.78 0.00
CA PHE A 180 10.70 -11.46 -0.61
C PHE A 180 9.30 -10.88 -0.42
N LEU A 181 9.17 -9.95 0.52
CA LEU A 181 7.89 -9.35 0.87
C LEU A 181 7.64 -8.05 0.10
N GLY A 182 6.44 -7.91 -0.45
CA GLY A 182 5.92 -6.64 -0.92
C GLY A 182 5.35 -5.83 0.24
N VAL A 183 5.78 -4.56 0.37
CA VAL A 183 5.28 -3.69 1.44
C VAL A 183 4.93 -2.32 0.88
N ASP A 184 3.88 -1.69 1.42
CA ASP A 184 3.49 -0.33 1.05
C ASP A 184 4.16 0.73 1.93
N GLY A 185 4.71 0.34 3.06
CA GLY A 185 5.47 1.21 3.94
C GLY A 185 6.33 0.44 4.92
N ILE A 186 7.41 1.08 5.37
CA ILE A 186 8.28 0.57 6.41
C ILE A 186 8.56 1.66 7.44
N ASP A 187 8.46 1.32 8.70
CA ASP A 187 8.85 2.16 9.83
C ASP A 187 9.78 1.37 10.75
N THR A 188 10.91 1.96 11.11
CA THR A 188 11.92 1.29 11.92
C THR A 188 11.48 0.97 13.35
N ARG A 189 10.41 1.60 13.84
CA ARG A 189 9.84 1.40 15.18
C ARG A 189 8.61 0.50 15.17
N HIS A 190 7.83 0.54 14.08
CA HIS A 190 6.51 -0.10 14.02
C HIS A 190 6.43 -1.24 13.00
N GLY A 191 7.48 -1.45 12.20
CA GLY A 191 7.56 -2.58 11.25
C GLY A 191 7.06 -2.28 9.86
N LEU A 192 6.52 -3.30 9.21
CA LEU A 192 6.05 -3.28 7.83
C LEU A 192 4.55 -2.98 7.79
N TYR A 193 4.11 -2.29 6.74
CA TYR A 193 2.72 -1.90 6.53
C TYR A 193 2.19 -2.37 5.19
N THR A 194 0.98 -2.86 5.22
CA THR A 194 0.12 -3.09 4.07
C THR A 194 -1.24 -2.45 4.32
N PRO A 195 -1.96 -1.97 3.29
CA PRO A 195 -3.24 -1.30 3.47
C PRO A 195 -4.39 -2.25 3.82
N ASN A 196 -4.19 -3.55 3.69
CA ASN A 196 -5.23 -4.55 3.90
C ASN A 196 -4.86 -5.53 5.02
N VAL A 197 -5.81 -5.81 5.89
CA VAL A 197 -5.64 -6.71 7.07
C VAL A 197 -5.48 -8.18 6.64
N GLU A 198 -5.93 -8.54 5.44
CA GLU A 198 -5.87 -9.92 4.92
C GLU A 198 -4.54 -10.23 4.20
N GLU A 199 -3.70 -9.23 3.97
CA GLU A 199 -2.32 -9.33 3.47
C GLU A 199 -1.32 -9.28 4.62
#